data_2b9b7d72b1e61bd3662d3e918e7d6fee
#
_entry.id   2b9b7d72b1e61bd3662d3e918e7d6fee
#
_cell.length_a   1.000
_cell.length_b   1.000
_cell.length_c   1.000
_cell.angle_alpha   90.00
_cell.angle_beta   90.00
_cell.angle_gamma   90.00
#
_symmetry.space_group_name_H-M   'P 1'
#
loop_
_entity.id
_entity.type
_entity.pdbx_description
1 polymer ?
#
loop_
_entity_poly.entity_id
_entity_poly.type
_entity_poly.pdbx_seq_one_letter_code
_entity_poly.pdbx_strand_id
1 'polypeptide(L)'
;MKQKHFVLISIPCQSAEEMLQAKEAVLFHLETLNPDFTTEGTTLTVKVIPLAPKLFYPDEACDIIRQTLAQSLTFNHSWTCTLHTNM
;
A
#
# COMPACT_ATOMS: atom_id res chain seq x y z
N MET A 1 23.69 -6.84 9.80
CA MET A 1 22.92 -6.46 8.62
C MET A 1 21.51 -6.04 9.02
N LYS A 2 21.06 -4.92 8.52
CA LYS A 2 19.73 -4.42 8.89
C LYS A 2 18.67 -5.09 8.04
N GLN A 3 17.67 -5.63 8.69
CA GLN A 3 16.48 -6.13 8.00
C GLN A 3 15.67 -4.95 7.49
N LYS A 4 15.19 -5.07 6.27
CA LYS A 4 14.32 -4.06 5.68
C LYS A 4 12.90 -4.59 5.66
N HIS A 5 12.01 -3.82 6.22
CA HIS A 5 10.59 -4.14 6.19
C HIS A 5 9.92 -3.33 5.10
N PHE A 6 8.98 -3.92 4.42
CA PHE A 6 8.16 -3.19 3.46
C PHE A 6 6.72 -3.70 3.52
N VAL A 7 5.81 -2.83 3.15
CA VAL A 7 4.38 -3.16 3.10
C VAL A 7 4.00 -3.31 1.65
N LEU A 8 3.33 -4.40 1.33
CA LEU A 8 2.85 -4.66 -0.01
C LEU A 8 1.34 -4.57 -0.03
N ILE A 9 0.82 -3.69 -0.86
CA ILE A 9 -0.62 -3.48 -1.02
C ILE A 9 -1.00 -4.00 -2.39
N SER A 10 -1.93 -4.94 -2.43
CA SER A 10 -2.41 -5.51 -3.68
C SER A 10 -3.87 -5.15 -3.87
N ILE A 11 -4.17 -4.46 -4.95
CA ILE A 11 -5.51 -3.95 -5.24
C ILE A 11 -5.96 -4.51 -6.58
N PRO A 12 -6.78 -5.57 -6.58
CA PRO A 12 -7.34 -6.09 -7.83
C PRO A 12 -8.39 -5.11 -8.35
N CYS A 13 -8.20 -4.63 -9.57
CA CYS A 13 -9.08 -3.64 -10.18
C CYS A 13 -9.87 -4.26 -11.31
N GLN A 14 -11.07 -3.73 -11.57
CA GLN A 14 -11.92 -4.24 -12.63
C GLN A 14 -11.75 -3.47 -13.94
N SER A 15 -11.17 -2.28 -13.87
CA SER A 15 -10.99 -1.45 -15.05
C SER A 15 -9.78 -0.54 -14.87
N ALA A 16 -9.34 0.08 -15.97
CA ALA A 16 -8.25 1.04 -15.91
C ALA A 16 -8.63 2.27 -15.09
N GLU A 17 -9.90 2.65 -15.14
CA GLU A 17 -10.38 3.79 -14.36
C GLU A 17 -10.32 3.50 -12.87
N GLU A 18 -10.73 2.30 -12.45
CA GLU A 18 -10.65 1.90 -11.06
C GLU A 18 -9.19 1.84 -10.60
N MET A 19 -8.29 1.37 -11.47
CA MET A 19 -6.87 1.33 -11.16
C MET A 19 -6.32 2.74 -10.95
N LEU A 20 -6.74 3.69 -11.76
CA LEU A 20 -6.32 5.08 -11.62
C LEU A 20 -6.83 5.68 -10.32
N GLN A 21 -8.08 5.40 -9.96
CA GLN A 21 -8.65 5.87 -8.70
C GLN A 21 -7.89 5.30 -7.50
N ALA A 22 -7.56 4.02 -7.55
CA ALA A 22 -6.79 3.38 -6.48
C ALA A 22 -5.41 4.01 -6.36
N LYS A 23 -4.75 4.26 -7.49
CA LYS A 23 -3.44 4.86 -7.51
C LYS A 23 -3.47 6.27 -6.91
N GLU A 24 -4.48 7.06 -7.28
CA GLU A 24 -4.62 8.41 -6.74
C GLU A 24 -4.88 8.39 -5.24
N ALA A 25 -5.70 7.46 -4.76
CA ALA A 25 -5.97 7.33 -3.32
C ALA A 25 -4.69 6.99 -2.56
N VAL A 26 -3.89 6.06 -3.07
CA VAL A 26 -2.63 5.69 -2.44
C VAL A 26 -1.67 6.87 -2.42
N LEU A 27 -1.54 7.59 -3.53
CA LEU A 27 -0.68 8.77 -3.60
C LEU A 27 -1.12 9.84 -2.61
N PHE A 28 -2.42 10.06 -2.51
CA PHE A 28 -2.95 11.07 -1.60
C PHE A 28 -2.58 10.80 -0.14
N HIS A 29 -2.69 9.54 0.27
CA HIS A 29 -2.48 9.18 1.68
C HIS A 29 -1.04 8.79 2.00
N LEU A 30 -0.30 8.25 1.03
CA LEU A 30 1.02 7.68 1.29
C LEU A 30 2.13 8.36 0.52
N GLU A 31 1.90 9.56 0.02
CA GLU A 31 2.89 10.29 -0.77
C GLU A 31 4.23 10.42 -0.08
N THR A 32 4.21 10.68 1.22
CA THR A 32 5.43 10.88 1.99
C THR A 32 6.27 9.61 2.14
N LEU A 33 5.68 8.45 1.87
CA LEU A 33 6.36 7.17 1.96
C LEU A 33 6.92 6.70 0.62
N ASN A 34 6.81 7.53 -0.42
CA ASN A 34 7.30 7.23 -1.76
C ASN A 34 6.81 5.87 -2.26
N PRO A 35 5.50 5.71 -2.45
CA PRO A 35 4.95 4.44 -2.89
C PRO A 35 5.46 4.07 -4.27
N ASP A 36 5.82 2.81 -4.46
CA ASP A 36 6.30 2.28 -5.72
C ASP A 36 5.18 1.45 -6.35
N PHE A 37 4.71 1.87 -7.52
CA PHE A 37 3.57 1.26 -8.19
C PHE A 37 4.02 0.30 -9.28
N THR A 38 3.44 -0.89 -9.28
CA THR A 38 3.59 -1.85 -10.37
C THR A 38 2.22 -2.41 -10.71
N THR A 39 2.06 -2.86 -11.95
CA THR A 39 0.81 -3.46 -12.38
C THR A 39 1.07 -4.85 -12.93
N GLU A 40 0.19 -5.79 -12.59
CA GLU A 40 0.19 -7.13 -13.13
C GLU A 40 -1.22 -7.42 -13.63
N GLY A 41 -1.40 -7.35 -14.95
CA GLY A 41 -2.74 -7.47 -15.52
C GLY A 41 -3.61 -6.33 -15.04
N THR A 42 -4.66 -6.64 -14.30
CA THR A 42 -5.58 -5.65 -13.76
C THR A 42 -5.34 -5.38 -12.27
N THR A 43 -4.28 -5.93 -11.70
CA THR A 43 -3.98 -5.76 -10.28
C THR A 43 -2.92 -4.67 -10.11
N LEU A 44 -3.23 -3.69 -9.29
CA LEU A 44 -2.27 -2.66 -8.89
C LEU A 44 -1.54 -3.12 -7.64
N THR A 45 -0.22 -3.14 -7.70
CA THR A 45 0.61 -3.51 -6.57
C THR A 45 1.40 -2.30 -6.12
N VAL A 46 1.36 -2.01 -4.83
CA VAL A 46 2.05 -0.86 -4.26
C VAL A 46 3.03 -1.35 -3.19
N LYS A 47 4.28 -0.96 -3.32
CA LYS A 47 5.30 -1.26 -2.34
C LYS A 47 5.63 0.02 -1.57
N VAL A 48 5.50 -0.04 -0.26
CA VAL A 48 5.76 1.09 0.62
C VAL A 48 6.80 0.69 1.66
N ILE A 49 7.82 1.51 1.81
CA ILE A 49 8.85 1.28 2.81
C ILE A 49 8.63 2.26 3.95
N PRO A 50 8.21 1.79 5.13
CA PRO A 50 8.07 2.68 6.29
C PRO A 50 9.43 3.26 6.65
N LEU A 51 9.60 4.55 6.45
CA LEU A 51 10.91 5.20 6.59
C LEU A 51 11.27 5.52 8.02
N ALA A 52 10.30 5.55 8.90
CA ALA A 52 10.56 6.04 10.24
C ALA A 52 10.15 5.02 11.29
N PRO A 53 11.09 4.20 11.75
CA PRO A 53 10.81 3.35 12.90
C PRO A 53 10.44 4.17 14.14
N LYS A 54 10.59 5.48 14.08
CA LYS A 54 10.22 6.37 15.18
C LYS A 54 8.73 6.65 15.24
N LEU A 55 8.01 6.49 14.13
CA LEU A 55 6.60 6.84 14.08
C LEU A 55 5.70 5.66 14.44
N PHE A 56 6.07 4.48 14.02
CA PHE A 56 5.30 3.28 14.33
C PHE A 56 6.16 2.05 14.03
N TYR A 57 5.83 0.95 14.70
CA TYR A 57 6.52 -0.31 14.48
C TYR A 57 6.07 -0.93 13.15
N PRO A 58 6.92 -1.77 12.53
CA PRO A 58 6.57 -2.38 11.23
C PRO A 58 5.25 -3.13 11.23
N ASP A 59 4.93 -3.84 12.30
CA ASP A 59 3.67 -4.58 12.38
C ASP A 59 2.46 -3.64 12.50
N GLU A 60 2.65 -2.44 13.06
CA GLU A 60 1.60 -1.44 13.12
C GLU A 60 1.40 -0.74 11.79
N ALA A 61 2.43 -0.72 10.94
CA ALA A 61 2.36 -0.04 9.65
C ALA A 61 1.21 -0.56 8.79
N CYS A 62 1.04 -1.88 8.75
CA CYS A 62 -0.05 -2.47 7.97
C CYS A 62 -1.42 -2.02 8.48
N ASP A 63 -1.60 -1.99 9.78
CA ASP A 63 -2.89 -1.59 10.36
C ASP A 63 -3.18 -0.11 10.08
N ILE A 64 -2.17 0.74 10.21
CA ILE A 64 -2.33 2.16 9.95
C ILE A 64 -2.66 2.40 8.47
N ILE A 65 -1.95 1.74 7.59
CA ILE A 65 -2.18 1.87 6.15
C ILE A 65 -3.57 1.36 5.78
N ARG A 66 -3.99 0.22 6.35
CA ARG A 66 -5.32 -0.31 6.11
C ARG A 66 -6.41 0.67 6.53
N GLN A 67 -6.29 1.22 7.72
CA GLN A 67 -7.28 2.17 8.22
C GLN A 67 -7.33 3.42 7.36
N THR A 68 -6.16 3.89 6.94
CA THR A 68 -6.08 5.09 6.12
C THR A 68 -6.67 4.87 4.74
N LEU A 69 -6.31 3.77 4.07
CA LEU A 69 -6.78 3.50 2.72
C LEU A 69 -8.23 3.04 2.66
N ALA A 70 -8.72 2.40 3.71
CA ALA A 70 -10.10 1.93 3.74
C ALA A 70 -11.10 3.07 3.56
N GLN A 71 -10.73 4.28 3.96
CA GLN A 71 -11.60 5.44 3.80
C GLN A 71 -11.73 5.87 2.34
N SER A 72 -10.72 5.58 1.53
CA SER A 72 -10.70 5.99 0.12
C SER A 72 -10.95 4.84 -0.85
N LEU A 73 -10.70 3.60 -0.43
CA LEU A 73 -10.89 2.42 -1.28
C LEU A 73 -12.22 1.73 -1.00
N THR A 74 -13.27 2.52 -0.80
CA THR A 74 -14.60 1.99 -0.50
C THR A 74 -15.22 1.24 -1.67
N PHE A 75 -14.73 1.49 -2.89
CA PHE A 75 -15.22 0.84 -4.10
C PHE A 75 -14.59 -0.54 -4.32
N ASN A 76 -13.62 -0.92 -3.52
CA ASN A 76 -12.91 -2.19 -3.68
C ASN A 76 -12.73 -2.84 -2.32
N HIS A 77 -13.30 -4.03 -2.14
CA HIS A 77 -13.23 -4.75 -0.88
C HIS A 77 -12.28 -5.94 -0.93
N SER A 78 -11.60 -6.13 -2.06
CA SER A 78 -10.72 -7.28 -2.27
C SER A 78 -9.24 -6.96 -2.12
N TRP A 79 -8.90 -5.73 -1.81
CA TRP A 79 -7.52 -5.35 -1.68
C TRP A 79 -6.92 -5.89 -0.37
N THR A 80 -5.62 -6.16 -0.41
CA THR A 80 -4.90 -6.70 0.74
C THR A 80 -3.68 -5.85 1.05
N CYS A 81 -3.27 -5.89 2.31
CA CYS A 81 -2.10 -5.17 2.78
C CYS A 81 -1.32 -6.13 3.67
N THR A 82 -0.08 -6.43 3.31
CA THR A 82 0.74 -7.38 4.03
C THR A 82 2.12 -6.81 4.32
N LEU A 83 2.68 -7.20 5.45
CA LEU A 83 4.03 -6.81 5.85
C LEU A 83 5.00 -7.89 5.43
N HIS A 84 6.08 -7.49 4.80
CA HIS A 84 7.15 -8.38 4.38
C HIS A 84 8.47 -7.92 4.97
N THR A 85 9.35 -8.87 5.17
CA THR A 85 10.70 -8.59 5.65
C THR A 85 11.70 -9.09 4.61
N ASN A 86 12.54 -8.20 4.17
CA ASN A 86 13.59 -8.51 3.21
C ASN A 86 14.91 -8.60 3.98
N MET A 87 15.45 -9.79 4.01
CA MET A 87 16.72 -10.03 4.69
C MET A 87 17.89 -10.03 3.72
#